data_894165ef3dfc58ca2d92dec3659470c6
#
_entry.id   894165ef3dfc58ca2d92dec3659470c6
#
_cell.length_a   1.000
_cell.length_b   1.000
_cell.length_c   1.000
_cell.angle_alpha   90.00
_cell.angle_beta   90.00
_cell.angle_gamma   90.00
#
_symmetry.space_group_name_H-M   'P 1'
#
loop_
_entity.id
_entity.type
_entity.pdbx_description
1 polymer ?
#
loop_
_entity_poly.entity_id
_entity_poly.type
_entity_poly.pdbx_seq_one_letter_code
_entity_poly.pdbx_strand_id
1 'polypeptide(L)'
;IQINFADDEINIPVPGQIRGTTQARYIEEADIATQYLLEGSVDGENFFVLEDKTKADTDLSHDFLVYENGIEVRYIRLSDMKVPYGQKPCVSGLRVFGKGKGSLPEQVSYEVERISGIDMEIVIDSQEKDEADGTTGYNILWGLKPDKLYHSYLTYDTKKRIGALVDGESYYVRVDTFNENGITEGKTSVCRKFVR
;
A
#
# COMPACT_ATOMS: atom_id res chain seq x y z
N ILE A 1 8.03 -1.17 8.19
CA ILE A 1 8.38 -0.18 7.15
C ILE A 1 8.89 -0.96 5.95
N GLN A 2 8.45 -0.59 4.76
CA GLN A 2 8.93 -1.16 3.50
C GLN A 2 9.58 -0.06 2.66
N ILE A 3 10.77 -0.31 2.18
CA ILE A 3 11.51 0.57 1.28
C ILE A 3 11.75 -0.19 -0.02
N ASN A 4 11.36 0.39 -1.15
CA ASN A 4 11.67 -0.15 -2.47
C ASN A 4 12.62 0.82 -3.16
N PHE A 5 13.83 0.36 -3.44
CA PHE A 5 14.80 1.11 -4.20
C PHE A 5 14.54 0.96 -5.70
N ALA A 6 14.95 1.92 -6.46
CA ALA A 6 14.89 1.89 -7.92
C ALA A 6 16.09 2.63 -8.48
N ASP A 7 16.46 2.27 -9.69
CA ASP A 7 17.47 2.99 -10.44
C ASP A 7 16.81 4.13 -11.21
N ASP A 8 17.39 5.31 -11.13
CA ASP A 8 16.98 6.48 -11.89
C ASP A 8 18.13 6.90 -12.81
N GLU A 9 17.78 7.25 -14.05
CA GLU A 9 18.77 7.69 -15.04
C GLU A 9 19.96 6.74 -15.21
N ILE A 10 19.70 5.45 -15.43
CA ILE A 10 20.75 4.46 -15.66
C ILE A 10 21.51 4.78 -16.96
N ASN A 11 22.62 5.48 -16.82
CA ASN A 11 23.45 5.92 -17.93
C ASN A 11 24.66 5.02 -18.17
N ILE A 12 24.95 4.13 -17.22
CA ILE A 12 26.10 3.22 -17.30
C ILE A 12 25.64 1.78 -17.50
N PRO A 13 26.37 0.98 -18.27
CA PRO A 13 26.13 -0.45 -18.34
C PRO A 13 26.37 -1.10 -16.99
N VAL A 14 25.38 -1.85 -16.52
CA VAL A 14 25.49 -2.65 -15.29
C VAL A 14 25.52 -4.13 -15.63
N PRO A 15 26.13 -4.96 -14.77
CA PRO A 15 26.17 -6.41 -14.95
C PRO A 15 24.78 -7.01 -15.12
N GLY A 16 24.64 -8.00 -16.02
CA GLY A 16 23.37 -8.68 -16.27
C GLY A 16 22.35 -7.91 -17.12
N GLN A 17 22.69 -6.72 -17.58
CA GLN A 17 21.83 -5.95 -18.47
C GLN A 17 21.66 -6.65 -19.82
N ILE A 18 20.40 -6.77 -20.29
CA ILE A 18 20.11 -7.36 -21.59
C ILE A 18 20.30 -6.32 -22.69
N ARG A 19 21.14 -6.64 -23.66
CA ARG A 19 21.32 -5.83 -24.87
C ARG A 19 21.03 -6.67 -26.12
N GLY A 20 20.04 -6.25 -26.90
CA GLY A 20 19.63 -6.96 -28.08
C GLY A 20 19.02 -8.34 -27.73
N THR A 21 19.35 -9.37 -28.53
CA THR A 21 18.87 -10.75 -28.34
C THR A 21 19.79 -11.61 -27.48
N THR A 22 20.92 -11.09 -27.04
CA THR A 22 21.91 -11.83 -26.27
C THR A 22 21.77 -11.49 -24.79
N GLN A 23 21.48 -12.50 -23.99
CA GLN A 23 21.48 -12.41 -22.53
C GLN A 23 22.79 -12.98 -21.99
N ALA A 24 23.62 -12.13 -21.42
CA ALA A 24 24.81 -12.54 -20.67
C ALA A 24 24.47 -12.65 -19.18
N ARG A 25 24.89 -13.74 -18.56
CA ARG A 25 24.86 -13.91 -17.11
C ARG A 25 26.30 -14.02 -16.63
N TYR A 26 26.65 -13.20 -15.66
CA TYR A 26 27.95 -13.27 -15.00
C TYR A 26 27.82 -12.85 -13.54
N ILE A 27 28.79 -13.25 -12.76
CA ILE A 27 28.89 -12.87 -11.36
C ILE A 27 29.70 -11.59 -11.30
N GLU A 28 29.15 -10.58 -10.63
CA GLU A 28 29.86 -9.35 -10.35
C GLU A 28 30.78 -9.57 -9.14
N GLU A 29 32.07 -9.29 -9.31
CA GLU A 29 33.09 -9.41 -8.24
C GLU A 29 33.35 -8.06 -7.54
N ALA A 30 32.76 -6.96 -8.04
CA ALA A 30 32.88 -5.67 -7.40
C ALA A 30 32.02 -5.60 -6.12
N ASP A 31 32.47 -4.80 -5.16
CA ASP A 31 31.67 -4.48 -3.99
C ASP A 31 30.47 -3.65 -4.40
N ILE A 32 29.31 -4.29 -4.45
CA ILE A 32 28.05 -3.62 -4.70
C ILE A 32 27.23 -3.63 -3.41
N ALA A 33 26.70 -2.47 -3.04
CA ALA A 33 25.91 -2.35 -1.83
C ALA A 33 24.81 -1.30 -1.99
N THR A 34 23.67 -1.58 -1.37
CA THR A 34 22.63 -0.59 -1.10
C THR A 34 22.77 -0.15 0.36
N GLN A 35 23.06 1.12 0.56
CA GLN A 35 23.30 1.70 1.88
C GLN A 35 22.30 2.81 2.15
N TYR A 36 21.89 2.95 3.40
CA TYR A 36 21.00 4.03 3.86
C TYR A 36 21.00 4.17 5.38
N LEU A 37 20.54 5.31 5.85
CA LEU A 37 20.17 5.56 7.24
C LEU A 37 18.67 5.84 7.30
N LEU A 38 17.95 5.09 8.15
CA LEU A 38 16.54 5.31 8.43
C LEU A 38 16.40 5.79 9.87
N GLU A 39 15.71 6.91 10.04
CA GLU A 39 15.49 7.54 11.32
C GLU A 39 14.01 7.84 11.54
N GLY A 40 13.60 7.84 12.79
CA GLY A 40 12.27 8.21 13.23
C GLY A 40 12.28 9.37 14.20
N SER A 41 11.19 10.11 14.26
CA SER A 41 10.97 11.17 15.26
C SER A 41 9.50 11.27 15.61
N VAL A 42 9.20 11.70 16.83
CA VAL A 42 7.85 12.02 17.32
C VAL A 42 7.51 13.49 17.09
N ASP A 43 8.50 14.37 17.21
CA ASP A 43 8.35 15.83 17.17
C ASP A 43 8.82 16.48 15.86
N GLY A 44 9.56 15.75 15.01
CA GLY A 44 10.15 16.26 13.77
C GLY A 44 11.49 16.98 13.97
N GLU A 45 11.97 17.12 15.19
CA GLU A 45 13.22 17.78 15.53
C GLU A 45 14.25 16.78 16.06
N ASN A 46 13.86 15.93 17.00
CA ASN A 46 14.72 14.93 17.61
C ASN A 46 14.55 13.58 16.92
N PHE A 47 15.54 13.21 16.11
CA PHE A 47 15.55 11.95 15.38
C PHE A 47 16.41 10.90 16.10
N PHE A 48 15.95 9.67 16.07
CA PHE A 48 16.65 8.49 16.54
C PHE A 48 16.75 7.44 15.44
N VAL A 49 17.81 6.66 15.47
CA VAL A 49 18.07 5.64 14.44
C VAL A 49 17.05 4.50 14.57
N LEU A 50 16.37 4.20 13.49
CA LEU A 50 15.53 3.02 13.31
C LEU A 50 16.35 1.87 12.70
N GLU A 51 17.12 2.18 11.66
CA GLU A 51 18.00 1.22 10.98
C GLU A 51 19.20 1.96 10.41
N ASP A 52 20.41 1.44 10.67
CA ASP A 52 21.65 1.95 10.09
C ASP A 52 22.29 0.89 9.20
N LYS A 53 22.14 1.08 7.90
CA LYS A 53 22.79 0.27 6.85
C LYS A 53 23.84 1.06 6.07
N THR A 54 24.39 2.12 6.64
CA THR A 54 25.44 2.93 5.99
C THR A 54 26.74 2.16 5.72
N LYS A 55 26.90 0.99 6.35
CA LYS A 55 28.05 0.09 6.16
C LYS A 55 27.63 -1.28 5.61
N ALA A 56 26.43 -1.40 5.05
CA ALA A 56 26.01 -2.64 4.42
C ALA A 56 26.90 -2.96 3.21
N ASP A 57 27.12 -4.23 2.97
CA ASP A 57 27.92 -4.79 1.88
C ASP A 57 27.11 -5.63 0.89
N THR A 58 25.77 -5.56 1.00
CA THR A 58 24.83 -6.30 0.16
C THR A 58 23.98 -5.37 -0.69
N ASP A 59 23.69 -5.80 -1.91
CA ASP A 59 22.71 -5.14 -2.76
C ASP A 59 21.30 -5.50 -2.35
N LEU A 60 20.41 -4.51 -2.31
CA LEU A 60 19.00 -4.65 -1.95
C LEU A 60 18.13 -3.90 -2.93
N SER A 61 17.23 -4.62 -3.60
CA SER A 61 16.14 -4.01 -4.39
C SER A 61 15.01 -3.46 -3.51
N HIS A 62 14.86 -4.04 -2.33
CA HIS A 62 13.86 -3.64 -1.33
C HIS A 62 14.33 -4.04 0.06
N ASP A 63 13.79 -3.38 1.07
CA ASP A 63 13.97 -3.76 2.46
C ASP A 63 12.65 -3.73 3.21
N PHE A 64 12.49 -4.63 4.17
CA PHE A 64 11.29 -4.76 4.99
C PHE A 64 11.66 -4.87 6.46
N LEU A 65 11.43 -3.80 7.20
CA LEU A 65 11.77 -3.68 8.61
C LEU A 65 10.53 -3.90 9.47
N VAL A 66 10.61 -4.86 10.37
CA VAL A 66 9.53 -5.21 11.30
C VAL A 66 9.98 -4.90 12.73
N TYR A 67 9.18 -4.14 13.43
CA TYR A 67 9.35 -3.82 14.84
C TYR A 67 8.23 -4.48 15.63
N GLU A 68 8.46 -5.68 16.14
CA GLU A 68 7.42 -6.52 16.76
C GLU A 68 6.70 -5.85 17.94
N ASN A 69 7.43 -5.06 18.71
CA ASN A 69 6.87 -4.32 19.85
C ASN A 69 6.32 -2.94 19.45
N GLY A 70 6.37 -2.61 18.16
CA GLY A 70 6.05 -1.28 17.67
C GLY A 70 7.08 -0.22 18.08
N ILE A 71 7.13 0.86 17.33
CA ILE A 71 7.92 2.05 17.65
C ILE A 71 7.01 3.26 17.43
N GLU A 72 6.99 4.17 18.38
CA GLU A 72 6.23 5.39 18.26
C GLU A 72 7.00 6.40 17.41
N VAL A 73 6.48 6.71 16.22
CA VAL A 73 7.04 7.72 15.32
C VAL A 73 5.92 8.47 14.61
N ARG A 74 6.16 9.72 14.31
CA ARG A 74 5.31 10.58 13.50
C ARG A 74 6.01 10.99 12.19
N TYR A 75 7.31 11.04 12.22
CA TYR A 75 8.17 11.43 11.11
C TYR A 75 9.17 10.33 10.83
N ILE A 76 9.40 10.07 9.55
CA ILE A 76 10.41 9.15 9.05
C ILE A 76 11.35 9.92 8.13
N ARG A 77 12.66 9.73 8.34
CA ARG A 77 13.70 10.29 7.48
C ARG A 77 14.56 9.18 6.92
N LEU A 78 14.70 9.14 5.62
CA LEU A 78 15.60 8.26 4.90
C LEU A 78 16.74 9.13 4.31
N SER A 79 17.97 8.85 4.68
CA SER A 79 19.15 9.61 4.29
C SER A 79 20.35 8.72 4.00
N ASP A 80 21.49 9.33 3.66
CA ASP A 80 22.76 8.66 3.40
C ASP A 80 22.66 7.47 2.44
N MET A 81 21.80 7.64 1.42
CA MET A 81 21.55 6.60 0.46
C MET A 81 22.70 6.44 -0.54
N LYS A 82 23.11 5.19 -0.74
CA LYS A 82 24.02 4.77 -1.80
C LYS A 82 23.44 3.53 -2.46
N VAL A 83 23.43 3.52 -3.77
CA VAL A 83 23.05 2.37 -4.58
C VAL A 83 24.25 1.85 -5.38
N PRO A 84 24.21 0.59 -5.85
CA PRO A 84 25.30 0.02 -6.62
C PRO A 84 25.71 0.89 -7.81
N TYR A 85 26.97 0.74 -8.22
CA TYR A 85 27.57 1.38 -9.41
C TYR A 85 27.58 2.92 -9.40
N GLY A 86 27.43 3.55 -8.23
CA GLY A 86 27.43 5.00 -8.12
C GLY A 86 26.29 5.68 -8.86
N GLN A 87 25.19 4.97 -9.06
CA GLN A 87 24.00 5.51 -9.68
C GLN A 87 23.30 6.50 -8.75
N LYS A 88 22.37 7.27 -9.32
CA LYS A 88 21.56 8.20 -8.55
C LYS A 88 20.56 7.42 -7.69
N PRO A 89 20.57 7.57 -6.35
CA PRO A 89 19.60 6.92 -5.49
C PRO A 89 18.19 7.32 -5.83
N CYS A 90 17.30 6.34 -5.94
CA CYS A 90 15.89 6.53 -6.17
C CYS A 90 15.10 5.60 -5.25
N VAL A 91 13.99 6.11 -4.71
CA VAL A 91 13.04 5.34 -3.91
C VAL A 91 11.73 5.26 -4.67
N SER A 92 11.40 4.08 -5.18
CA SER A 92 10.13 3.85 -5.88
C SER A 92 8.95 3.67 -4.94
N GLY A 93 9.20 3.39 -3.66
CA GLY A 93 8.17 3.30 -2.64
C GLY A 93 8.72 3.27 -1.23
N LEU A 94 8.18 4.14 -0.38
CA LEU A 94 8.37 4.12 1.05
C LEU A 94 6.99 3.95 1.70
N ARG A 95 6.79 2.82 2.38
CA ARG A 95 5.53 2.50 3.04
C ARG A 95 5.76 2.28 4.52
N VAL A 96 4.99 3.00 5.33
CA VAL A 96 5.00 2.87 6.78
C VAL A 96 3.66 2.27 7.21
N PHE A 97 3.72 1.13 7.87
CA PHE A 97 2.54 0.43 8.39
C PHE A 97 2.55 0.57 9.91
N GLY A 98 1.41 0.87 10.46
CA GLY A 98 1.26 1.06 11.91
C GLY A 98 -0.17 1.34 12.30
N LYS A 99 -0.35 1.63 13.57
CA LYS A 99 -1.63 2.05 14.14
C LYS A 99 -1.43 3.33 14.92
N GLY A 100 -2.37 4.25 14.79
CA GLY A 100 -2.48 5.39 15.72
C GLY A 100 -2.97 4.95 17.11
N LYS A 101 -2.98 5.87 18.04
CA LYS A 101 -3.44 5.65 19.43
C LYS A 101 -4.90 6.10 19.65
N GLY A 102 -5.56 6.61 18.63
CA GLY A 102 -6.95 7.07 18.69
C GLY A 102 -7.97 5.94 18.52
N SER A 103 -9.21 6.33 18.34
CA SER A 103 -10.32 5.41 18.12
C SER A 103 -10.32 4.85 16.69
N LEU A 104 -10.84 3.65 16.54
CA LEU A 104 -11.16 3.12 15.22
C LEU A 104 -12.29 3.93 14.59
N PRO A 105 -12.37 4.02 13.26
CA PRO A 105 -13.48 4.68 12.60
C PRO A 105 -14.78 3.92 12.82
N GLU A 106 -15.91 4.61 12.75
CA GLU A 106 -17.20 3.97 12.85
C GLU A 106 -17.54 3.17 11.58
N GLN A 107 -18.42 2.19 11.75
CA GLN A 107 -18.95 1.42 10.64
C GLN A 107 -19.92 2.28 9.83
N VAL A 108 -19.81 2.26 8.51
CA VAL A 108 -20.71 3.00 7.63
C VAL A 108 -21.84 2.13 7.06
N SER A 109 -22.95 2.76 6.74
CA SER A 109 -24.01 2.21 5.89
C SER A 109 -23.64 2.46 4.42
N TYR A 110 -24.09 1.57 3.54
CA TYR A 110 -23.93 1.74 2.10
C TYR A 110 -25.04 1.02 1.34
N GLU A 111 -25.27 1.49 0.15
CA GLU A 111 -26.14 0.85 -0.83
C GLU A 111 -25.30 0.28 -1.97
N VAL A 112 -25.72 -0.87 -2.49
CA VAL A 112 -25.11 -1.49 -3.66
C VAL A 112 -26.17 -1.90 -4.65
N GLU A 113 -26.01 -1.45 -5.89
CA GLU A 113 -26.93 -1.74 -6.98
C GLU A 113 -26.17 -2.29 -8.19
N ARG A 114 -26.79 -3.28 -8.86
CA ARG A 114 -26.30 -3.79 -10.14
C ARG A 114 -26.87 -2.90 -11.24
N ILE A 115 -26.00 -2.09 -11.85
CA ILE A 115 -26.38 -1.11 -12.88
C ILE A 115 -26.32 -1.66 -14.31
N SER A 116 -25.63 -2.77 -14.51
CA SER A 116 -25.58 -3.53 -15.78
C SER A 116 -25.22 -4.99 -15.54
N GLY A 117 -25.19 -5.81 -16.60
CA GLY A 117 -24.72 -7.20 -16.51
C GLY A 117 -23.31 -7.35 -15.95
N ILE A 118 -22.47 -6.34 -16.08
CA ILE A 118 -21.05 -6.40 -15.71
C ILE A 118 -20.60 -5.31 -14.73
N ASP A 119 -21.50 -4.41 -14.30
CA ASP A 119 -21.15 -3.30 -13.41
C ASP A 119 -22.07 -3.23 -12.19
N MET A 120 -21.50 -2.82 -11.06
CA MET A 120 -22.24 -2.40 -9.87
C MET A 120 -21.83 -1.01 -9.43
N GLU A 121 -22.73 -0.30 -8.80
CA GLU A 121 -22.48 0.99 -8.15
C GLU A 121 -22.62 0.82 -6.64
N ILE A 122 -21.70 1.40 -5.90
CA ILE A 122 -21.73 1.45 -4.44
C ILE A 122 -21.82 2.91 -4.05
N VAL A 123 -22.79 3.22 -3.18
CA VAL A 123 -22.96 4.54 -2.58
C VAL A 123 -22.83 4.37 -1.08
N ILE A 124 -21.82 5.02 -0.51
CA ILE A 124 -21.53 4.98 0.92
C ILE A 124 -22.22 6.17 1.56
N ASP A 125 -23.02 5.89 2.57
CA ASP A 125 -23.70 6.90 3.37
C ASP A 125 -22.65 7.48 4.36
N SER A 126 -21.92 8.48 3.89
CA SER A 126 -21.07 9.27 4.77
C SER A 126 -21.95 10.31 5.43
N GLN A 127 -22.33 10.08 6.67
CA GLN A 127 -22.78 11.19 7.51
C GLN A 127 -21.70 12.28 7.46
N GLU A 128 -22.11 13.55 7.47
CA GLU A 128 -21.17 14.68 7.42
C GLU A 128 -19.98 14.37 8.34
N LYS A 129 -18.79 14.42 7.79
CA LYS A 129 -17.55 14.10 8.49
C LYS A 129 -17.45 15.03 9.71
N ASP A 130 -18.01 14.59 10.82
CA ASP A 130 -17.59 15.13 12.10
C ASP A 130 -16.11 14.76 12.24
N GLU A 131 -15.27 15.76 12.45
CA GLU A 131 -13.83 15.55 12.69
C GLU A 131 -13.57 14.51 13.81
N ALA A 132 -14.58 14.21 14.62
CA ALA A 132 -14.55 13.23 15.69
C ALA A 132 -14.56 11.76 15.22
N ASP A 133 -15.12 11.46 14.06
CA ASP A 133 -15.21 10.08 13.52
C ASP A 133 -13.87 9.59 12.93
N GLY A 134 -13.03 10.51 12.45
CA GLY A 134 -11.69 10.18 12.00
C GLY A 134 -11.63 9.21 10.82
N THR A 135 -12.71 8.95 10.10
CA THR A 135 -12.69 8.10 8.90
C THR A 135 -11.88 8.74 7.80
N THR A 136 -10.78 8.08 7.40
CA THR A 136 -9.91 8.55 6.33
C THR A 136 -10.41 8.09 4.97
N GLY A 137 -10.88 6.84 4.86
CA GLY A 137 -11.36 6.28 3.61
C GLY A 137 -12.01 4.91 3.77
N TYR A 138 -12.24 4.25 2.65
CA TYR A 138 -13.03 3.04 2.54
C TYR A 138 -12.29 1.97 1.75
N ASN A 139 -12.40 0.72 2.18
CA ASN A 139 -11.98 -0.43 1.43
C ASN A 139 -13.23 -1.23 1.03
N ILE A 140 -13.53 -1.25 -0.27
CA ILE A 140 -14.66 -1.98 -0.84
C ILE A 140 -14.15 -3.38 -1.19
N LEU A 141 -14.75 -4.41 -0.61
CA LEU A 141 -14.44 -5.80 -0.89
C LEU A 141 -15.63 -6.47 -1.56
N TRP A 142 -15.37 -7.37 -2.51
CA TRP A 142 -16.43 -8.14 -3.14
C TRP A 142 -15.98 -9.53 -3.59
N GLY A 143 -16.94 -10.43 -3.72
CA GLY A 143 -16.72 -11.81 -4.16
C GLY A 143 -18.01 -12.57 -4.37
N LEU A 144 -17.91 -13.81 -4.83
CA LEU A 144 -19.05 -14.67 -5.12
C LEU A 144 -19.60 -15.41 -3.89
N LYS A 145 -18.92 -15.30 -2.74
CA LYS A 145 -19.36 -15.90 -1.47
C LYS A 145 -19.14 -14.93 -0.32
N PRO A 146 -19.98 -14.96 0.72
CA PRO A 146 -19.91 -14.00 1.82
C PRO A 146 -18.63 -14.11 2.65
N ASP A 147 -18.03 -15.30 2.70
CA ASP A 147 -16.77 -15.61 3.38
C ASP A 147 -15.53 -15.52 2.47
N LYS A 148 -15.72 -15.13 1.21
CA LYS A 148 -14.67 -15.11 0.18
C LYS A 148 -14.77 -13.87 -0.70
N LEU A 149 -14.39 -12.73 -0.12
CA LEU A 149 -14.35 -11.45 -0.80
C LEU A 149 -12.93 -11.23 -1.36
N TYR A 150 -12.63 -11.84 -2.51
CA TYR A 150 -11.28 -11.87 -3.07
C TYR A 150 -10.81 -10.58 -3.73
N HIS A 151 -11.74 -9.69 -4.06
CA HIS A 151 -11.43 -8.43 -4.70
C HIS A 151 -11.53 -7.31 -3.70
N SER A 152 -10.67 -6.31 -3.84
CA SER A 152 -10.72 -5.10 -3.02
C SER A 152 -10.40 -3.86 -3.83
N TYR A 153 -10.97 -2.74 -3.43
CA TYR A 153 -10.71 -1.43 -3.99
C TYR A 153 -10.71 -0.39 -2.87
N LEU A 154 -9.56 0.26 -2.69
CA LEU A 154 -9.42 1.35 -1.72
C LEU A 154 -9.85 2.67 -2.37
N THR A 155 -10.71 3.44 -1.70
CA THR A 155 -11.22 4.72 -2.18
C THR A 155 -11.38 5.72 -1.03
N TYR A 156 -11.31 6.99 -1.39
CA TYR A 156 -11.66 8.13 -0.52
C TYR A 156 -12.99 8.77 -0.92
N ASP A 157 -13.58 8.28 -2.01
CA ASP A 157 -14.86 8.74 -2.54
C ASP A 157 -16.00 7.93 -1.90
N THR A 158 -17.15 8.57 -1.74
CA THR A 158 -18.36 7.94 -1.22
C THR A 158 -19.20 7.26 -2.30
N LYS A 159 -18.85 7.44 -3.56
CA LYS A 159 -19.52 6.80 -4.69
C LYS A 159 -18.51 6.13 -5.60
N LYS A 160 -18.73 4.82 -5.88
CA LYS A 160 -17.82 4.04 -6.71
C LYS A 160 -18.55 3.08 -7.63
N ARG A 161 -18.14 3.08 -8.91
CA ARG A 161 -18.54 2.05 -9.87
C ARG A 161 -17.44 0.99 -9.97
N ILE A 162 -17.83 -0.26 -9.84
CA ILE A 162 -16.97 -1.44 -10.00
C ILE A 162 -17.47 -2.19 -11.24
N GLY A 163 -16.58 -2.42 -12.19
CA GLY A 163 -16.85 -3.11 -13.45
C GLY A 163 -16.22 -4.49 -13.54
N ALA A 164 -16.34 -5.08 -14.74
CA ALA A 164 -15.79 -6.39 -15.08
C ALA A 164 -16.32 -7.55 -14.23
N LEU A 165 -17.56 -7.43 -13.77
CA LEU A 165 -18.28 -8.49 -13.06
C LEU A 165 -18.79 -9.55 -14.04
N VAL A 166 -19.01 -10.76 -13.56
CA VAL A 166 -19.60 -11.84 -14.36
C VAL A 166 -21.11 -11.61 -14.50
N ASP A 167 -21.61 -11.61 -15.74
CA ASP A 167 -23.04 -11.48 -16.03
C ASP A 167 -23.78 -12.71 -15.49
N GLY A 168 -24.95 -12.48 -14.92
CA GLY A 168 -25.80 -13.53 -14.35
C GLY A 168 -25.44 -13.96 -12.92
N GLU A 169 -24.29 -13.51 -12.37
CA GLU A 169 -23.88 -13.82 -11.00
C GLU A 169 -24.24 -12.71 -10.01
N SER A 170 -24.60 -13.11 -8.79
CA SER A 170 -24.77 -12.20 -7.66
C SER A 170 -23.45 -12.10 -6.89
N TYR A 171 -23.16 -10.91 -6.34
CA TYR A 171 -21.96 -10.67 -5.57
C TYR A 171 -22.28 -10.32 -4.12
N TYR A 172 -21.39 -10.70 -3.23
CA TYR A 172 -21.37 -10.22 -1.86
C TYR A 172 -20.39 -9.06 -1.80
N VAL A 173 -20.80 -7.98 -1.14
CA VAL A 173 -20.04 -6.75 -1.02
C VAL A 173 -19.93 -6.37 0.43
N ARG A 174 -18.78 -5.85 0.85
CA ARG A 174 -18.53 -5.28 2.17
C ARG A 174 -17.74 -3.98 2.00
N VAL A 175 -18.07 -2.99 2.78
CA VAL A 175 -17.34 -1.72 2.84
C VAL A 175 -16.76 -1.59 4.25
N ASP A 176 -15.43 -1.64 4.34
CA ASP A 176 -14.70 -1.39 5.58
C ASP A 176 -14.26 0.06 5.62
N THR A 177 -14.33 0.68 6.79
CA THR A 177 -13.78 2.01 7.04
C THR A 177 -12.38 1.90 7.59
N PHE A 178 -11.53 2.87 7.29
CA PHE A 178 -10.20 2.92 7.88
C PHE A 178 -9.80 4.36 8.25
N ASN A 179 -8.95 4.45 9.24
CA ASN A 179 -8.21 5.64 9.62
C ASN A 179 -6.78 5.27 10.04
N GLU A 180 -6.03 6.22 10.57
CA GLU A 180 -4.67 6.00 11.10
C GLU A 180 -4.61 5.02 12.28
N ASN A 181 -5.73 4.76 12.97
CA ASN A 181 -5.79 3.89 14.14
C ASN A 181 -6.14 2.44 13.79
N GLY A 182 -6.70 2.21 12.60
CA GLY A 182 -7.00 0.87 12.10
C GLY A 182 -8.19 0.79 11.17
N ILE A 183 -8.78 -0.39 11.09
CA ILE A 183 -9.88 -0.73 10.19
C ILE A 183 -11.07 -1.21 11.01
N THR A 184 -12.26 -0.74 10.65
CA THR A 184 -13.54 -1.27 11.13
C THR A 184 -14.23 -2.01 9.99
N GLU A 185 -14.45 -3.32 10.20
CA GLU A 185 -15.12 -4.16 9.20
C GLU A 185 -16.60 -3.81 9.10
N GLY A 186 -17.07 -3.66 7.87
CA GLY A 186 -18.47 -3.40 7.56
C GLY A 186 -19.34 -4.65 7.57
N LYS A 187 -20.65 -4.48 7.33
CA LYS A 187 -21.58 -5.58 7.13
C LYS A 187 -21.59 -6.00 5.67
N THR A 188 -21.61 -7.31 5.42
CA THR A 188 -21.73 -7.85 4.07
C THR A 188 -23.15 -7.71 3.56
N SER A 189 -23.33 -7.15 2.36
CA SER A 189 -24.60 -7.03 1.63
C SER A 189 -24.55 -7.84 0.34
N VAL A 190 -25.71 -8.13 -0.23
CA VAL A 190 -25.82 -8.87 -1.49
C VAL A 190 -26.16 -7.91 -2.63
N CYS A 191 -25.28 -7.78 -3.59
CA CYS A 191 -25.55 -7.19 -4.89
C CYS A 191 -26.13 -8.27 -5.81
N ARG A 192 -27.44 -8.27 -5.97
CA ARG A 192 -28.14 -9.27 -6.78
C ARG A 192 -27.76 -9.11 -8.25
N LYS A 193 -27.80 -10.22 -8.99
CA LYS A 193 -27.58 -10.22 -10.44
C LYS A 193 -28.54 -9.26 -11.16
N PHE A 194 -28.06 -8.69 -12.25
CA PHE A 194 -28.86 -7.83 -13.10
C PHE A 194 -29.99 -8.63 -13.75
N VAL A 195 -31.22 -8.11 -13.67
CA VAL A 195 -32.39 -8.68 -14.34
C VAL A 195 -32.75 -7.73 -15.49
N ARG A 196 -32.65 -8.26 -16.69
CA ARG A 196 -33.03 -7.54 -17.91
C ARG A 196 -34.54 -7.40 -18.02
#